data_7ec212d740195a7375fb94a207915be7
#
_entry.id   7ec212d740195a7375fb94a207915be7
#
_cell.length_a   1.000
_cell.length_b   1.000
_cell.length_c   1.000
_cell.angle_alpha   90.00
_cell.angle_beta   90.00
_cell.angle_gamma   90.00
#
_symmetry.space_group_name_H-M   'P 1'
#
loop_
_entity.id
_entity.type
_entity.pdbx_description
1 polymer ?
#
loop_
_entity_poly.entity_id
_entity_poly.type
_entity_poly.pdbx_seq_one_letter_code
_entity_poly.pdbx_strand_id
1 'polypeptide(L)'
;MWFCLNCRRRLYPRSRYDLTLDDYAYGPDRDAIEMIKATGVLPYLVKNLALGKLEKNLLSKLTREGRIVEYPDALDLLVRRCAVSLCVDVLPEIFMIEGELPNAFTFGSDQHPFVAVNSGALKYLPPGELTAVLAHELGHVKSGHMLYHTVAEILGGGIGFSASFLGLGIVSVPVRLALLSWHRESEVTADRGSLLVVSDINVVKSFLTKLAVWSSRGMVSHNQYDIENDKTGMLESVSELFRTHPLYSKRFKLARDFLESEQFREARLKIETRSDLLRALIPVCRFCGASKPVGEMFCPSCGKCQI
;
A
#
# COMPACT_ATOMS: atom_id res chain seq x y z
N MET A 1 1.11 -10.50 19.74
CA MET A 1 0.50 -9.28 19.15
C MET A 1 1.61 -8.32 18.73
N TRP A 2 1.67 -7.92 17.45
CA TRP A 2 2.78 -7.12 16.93
C TRP A 2 2.50 -5.61 16.95
N PHE A 3 1.24 -5.22 17.10
CA PHE A 3 0.80 -3.83 17.16
C PHE A 3 -0.15 -3.61 18.34
N CYS A 4 -0.06 -2.45 18.95
CA CYS A 4 -0.97 -2.05 20.03
C CYS A 4 -2.39 -1.95 19.51
N LEU A 5 -3.37 -2.50 20.24
CA LEU A 5 -4.78 -2.44 19.82
C LEU A 5 -5.36 -1.02 19.92
N ASN A 6 -4.83 -0.21 20.82
CA ASN A 6 -5.35 1.14 21.06
C ASN A 6 -4.70 2.18 20.14
N CYS A 7 -3.34 2.32 20.17
CA CYS A 7 -2.65 3.34 19.38
C CYS A 7 -2.08 2.84 18.05
N ARG A 8 -2.30 1.55 17.71
CA ARG A 8 -1.90 0.87 16.47
C ARG A 8 -0.40 0.88 16.16
N ARG A 9 0.43 1.41 17.07
CA ARG A 9 1.89 1.44 16.90
C ARG A 9 2.50 0.05 17.10
N ARG A 10 3.62 -0.19 16.42
CA ARG A 10 4.39 -1.43 16.54
C ARG A 10 4.89 -1.65 17.97
N LEU A 11 4.82 -2.89 18.44
CA LEU A 11 5.26 -3.32 19.77
C LEU A 11 6.58 -4.10 19.77
N TYR A 12 7.04 -4.55 18.60
CA TYR A 12 8.31 -5.26 18.47
C TYR A 12 9.47 -4.27 18.29
N PRO A 13 10.68 -4.62 18.79
CA PRO A 13 11.83 -3.70 18.76
C PRO A 13 12.28 -3.42 17.32
N ARG A 14 12.88 -2.25 17.13
CA ARG A 14 13.62 -1.94 15.90
C ARG A 14 14.90 -2.75 15.87
N SER A 15 15.30 -3.16 14.68
CA SER A 15 16.54 -3.90 14.45
C SER A 15 17.25 -3.39 13.20
N ARG A 16 18.53 -3.74 13.05
CA ARG A 16 19.30 -3.45 11.82
C ARG A 16 18.76 -4.16 10.59
N TYR A 17 17.88 -5.14 10.78
CA TYR A 17 17.20 -5.87 9.72
C TYR A 17 15.81 -5.30 9.39
N ASP A 18 15.44 -4.17 9.99
CA ASP A 18 14.21 -3.49 9.59
C ASP A 18 14.35 -3.00 8.16
N LEU A 19 13.32 -3.26 7.36
CA LEU A 19 13.25 -2.77 5.99
C LEU A 19 13.09 -1.26 5.98
N THR A 20 13.97 -0.59 5.23
CA THR A 20 13.95 0.86 4.98
C THR A 20 13.55 1.15 3.55
N LEU A 21 13.27 2.39 3.22
CA LEU A 21 13.00 2.81 1.84
C LEU A 21 14.21 2.63 0.92
N ASP A 22 15.43 2.79 1.45
CA ASP A 22 16.66 2.57 0.68
C ASP A 22 16.78 1.13 0.18
N ASP A 23 16.15 0.18 0.86
CA ASP A 23 16.22 -1.23 0.50
C ASP A 23 15.36 -1.60 -0.72
N TYR A 24 14.33 -0.80 -1.07
CA TYR A 24 13.42 -1.21 -2.16
C TYR A 24 12.77 -0.06 -2.95
N ALA A 25 12.78 1.18 -2.45
CA ALA A 25 12.11 2.27 -3.14
C ALA A 25 12.69 2.47 -4.55
N TYR A 26 11.82 2.84 -5.48
CA TYR A 26 12.21 3.15 -6.84
C TYR A 26 12.90 4.51 -6.88
N GLY A 27 14.13 4.60 -7.44
CA GLY A 27 14.93 5.83 -7.44
C GLY A 27 14.17 7.04 -7.97
N PRO A 28 13.54 6.98 -9.16
CA PRO A 28 12.75 8.09 -9.69
C PRO A 28 11.60 8.57 -8.79
N ASP A 29 10.97 7.70 -8.00
CA ASP A 29 9.98 8.09 -6.99
C ASP A 29 10.61 8.99 -5.92
N ARG A 30 11.74 8.57 -5.37
CA ARG A 30 12.49 9.32 -4.34
C ARG A 30 12.96 10.68 -4.87
N ASP A 31 13.59 10.68 -6.03
CA ASP A 31 14.14 11.89 -6.64
C ASP A 31 13.02 12.91 -6.93
N ALA A 32 11.92 12.43 -7.50
CA ALA A 32 10.78 13.29 -7.85
C ALA A 32 10.11 13.90 -6.62
N ILE A 33 9.89 13.12 -5.54
CA ILE A 33 9.27 13.66 -4.32
C ILE A 33 10.19 14.66 -3.60
N GLU A 34 11.51 14.44 -3.61
CA GLU A 34 12.48 15.38 -3.05
C GLU A 34 12.49 16.71 -3.84
N MET A 35 12.48 16.63 -5.18
CA MET A 35 12.35 17.82 -6.03
C MET A 35 11.06 18.60 -5.74
N ILE A 36 9.92 17.90 -5.63
CA ILE A 36 8.63 18.54 -5.33
C ILE A 36 8.66 19.19 -3.94
N LYS A 37 9.24 18.55 -2.94
CA LYS A 37 9.40 19.12 -1.59
C LYS A 37 10.27 20.38 -1.61
N ALA A 38 11.36 20.37 -2.38
CA ALA A 38 12.28 21.49 -2.48
C ALA A 38 11.64 22.77 -3.08
N THR A 39 10.57 22.64 -3.87
CA THR A 39 9.84 23.79 -4.41
C THR A 39 9.08 24.61 -3.35
N GLY A 40 8.88 24.08 -2.15
CA GLY A 40 8.06 24.68 -1.09
C GLY A 40 6.55 24.69 -1.40
N VAL A 41 6.14 24.36 -2.63
CA VAL A 41 4.73 24.36 -3.06
C VAL A 41 3.94 23.31 -2.28
N LEU A 42 4.52 22.15 -2.07
CA LEU A 42 3.84 21.04 -1.41
C LEU A 42 3.54 21.31 0.07
N PRO A 43 4.48 21.79 0.90
CA PRO A 43 4.17 22.27 2.26
C PRO A 43 3.11 23.35 2.30
N TYR A 44 3.12 24.27 1.31
CA TYR A 44 2.07 25.28 1.17
C TYR A 44 0.71 24.66 0.87
N LEU A 45 0.63 23.71 -0.06
CA LEU A 45 -0.61 23.01 -0.42
C LEU A 45 -1.14 22.20 0.78
N VAL A 46 -0.28 21.46 1.44
CA VAL A 46 -0.62 20.69 2.64
C VAL A 46 -1.18 21.60 3.75
N LYS A 47 -0.57 22.76 3.97
CA LYS A 47 -0.99 23.71 5.01
C LYS A 47 -2.30 24.44 4.66
N ASN A 48 -2.49 24.79 3.38
CA ASN A 48 -3.60 25.66 2.95
C ASN A 48 -4.75 24.88 2.32
N LEU A 49 -4.50 23.66 1.82
CA LEU A 49 -5.58 22.77 1.45
C LEU A 49 -6.33 22.35 2.71
N ALA A 50 -7.64 22.37 2.61
CA ALA A 50 -8.50 21.84 3.65
C ALA A 50 -8.39 20.29 3.73
N LEU A 51 -7.14 19.75 3.66
CA LEU A 51 -6.87 18.31 3.68
C LEU A 51 -7.44 17.66 4.93
N GLY A 52 -7.35 18.33 6.08
CA GLY A 52 -8.00 17.84 7.30
C GLY A 52 -9.51 17.82 7.23
N LYS A 53 -10.16 18.70 6.43
CA LYS A 53 -11.60 18.62 6.17
C LYS A 53 -11.92 17.48 5.21
N LEU A 54 -11.10 17.30 4.18
CA LEU A 54 -11.26 16.21 3.22
C LEU A 54 -11.10 14.84 3.90
N GLU A 55 -10.05 14.68 4.71
CA GLU A 55 -9.83 13.48 5.53
C GLU A 55 -11.03 13.20 6.45
N LYS A 56 -11.51 14.20 7.18
CA LYS A 56 -12.69 14.08 8.03
C LYS A 56 -13.95 13.72 7.25
N ASN A 57 -14.16 14.32 6.08
CA ASN A 57 -15.31 14.01 5.24
C ASN A 57 -15.25 12.58 4.70
N LEU A 58 -14.07 12.15 4.22
CA LEU A 58 -13.86 10.80 3.72
C LEU A 58 -14.02 9.78 4.87
N LEU A 59 -13.42 10.05 6.03
CA LEU A 59 -13.55 9.20 7.21
C LEU A 59 -15.02 9.11 7.67
N SER A 60 -15.73 10.24 7.73
CA SER A 60 -17.16 10.26 8.05
C SER A 60 -18.00 9.45 7.06
N LYS A 61 -17.68 9.53 5.76
CA LYS A 61 -18.34 8.73 4.73
C LYS A 61 -18.05 7.24 4.93
N LEU A 62 -16.79 6.86 5.12
CA LEU A 62 -16.40 5.46 5.33
C LEU A 62 -16.97 4.87 6.61
N THR A 63 -17.05 5.66 7.69
CA THR A 63 -17.68 5.22 8.95
C THR A 63 -19.20 5.00 8.81
N ARG A 64 -19.84 5.76 7.92
CA ARG A 64 -21.30 5.64 7.68
C ARG A 64 -21.62 4.54 6.68
N GLU A 65 -20.82 4.36 5.63
CA GLU A 65 -21.10 3.47 4.50
C GLU A 65 -20.31 2.15 4.58
N GLY A 66 -19.31 2.08 5.43
CA GLY A 66 -18.44 0.93 5.59
C GLY A 66 -18.51 0.32 7.00
N ARG A 67 -17.79 -0.77 7.17
CA ARG A 67 -17.56 -1.45 8.43
C ARG A 67 -16.09 -1.35 8.82
N ILE A 68 -15.82 -0.94 10.05
CA ILE A 68 -14.46 -1.01 10.62
C ILE A 68 -14.11 -2.50 10.84
N VAL A 69 -12.93 -2.90 10.39
CA VAL A 69 -12.41 -4.25 10.58
C VAL A 69 -11.51 -4.26 11.80
N GLU A 70 -11.93 -4.98 12.82
CA GLU A 70 -11.23 -5.06 14.10
C GLU A 70 -10.52 -6.41 14.27
N TYR A 71 -9.47 -6.42 15.12
CA TYR A 71 -8.79 -7.64 15.53
C TYR A 71 -9.77 -8.54 16.33
N PRO A 72 -9.81 -9.85 16.07
CA PRO A 72 -8.91 -10.69 15.24
C PRO A 72 -9.51 -11.08 13.86
N ASP A 73 -10.16 -10.19 13.15
CA ASP A 73 -10.68 -10.48 11.80
C ASP A 73 -9.58 -10.97 10.85
N ALA A 74 -9.91 -11.87 9.92
CA ALA A 74 -8.97 -12.47 8.99
C ALA A 74 -8.27 -11.41 8.11
N LEU A 75 -8.99 -10.36 7.70
CA LEU A 75 -8.43 -9.26 6.92
C LEU A 75 -7.45 -8.43 7.77
N ASP A 76 -7.79 -8.13 9.04
CA ASP A 76 -6.87 -7.45 9.97
C ASP A 76 -5.60 -8.25 10.19
N LEU A 77 -5.70 -9.57 10.37
CA LEU A 77 -4.54 -10.45 10.53
C LEU A 77 -3.66 -10.45 9.29
N LEU A 78 -4.24 -10.43 8.09
CA LEU A 78 -3.50 -10.37 6.83
C LEU A 78 -2.77 -9.04 6.68
N VAL A 79 -3.44 -7.91 6.95
CA VAL A 79 -2.82 -6.57 6.95
C VAL A 79 -1.68 -6.49 7.96
N ARG A 80 -1.85 -7.03 9.17
CA ARG A 80 -0.78 -7.10 10.18
C ARG A 80 0.43 -7.89 9.69
N ARG A 81 0.24 -9.02 9.02
CA ARG A 81 1.34 -9.80 8.45
C ARG A 81 2.12 -9.00 7.41
N CYS A 82 1.43 -8.35 6.48
CA CYS A 82 2.06 -7.49 5.48
C CYS A 82 2.80 -6.31 6.14
N ALA A 83 2.17 -5.65 7.13
CA ALA A 83 2.75 -4.53 7.87
C ALA A 83 4.03 -4.92 8.64
N VAL A 84 4.04 -6.11 9.23
CA VAL A 84 5.25 -6.68 9.88
C VAL A 84 6.34 -6.91 8.85
N SER A 85 6.03 -7.48 7.68
CA SER A 85 7.02 -7.74 6.61
C SER A 85 7.64 -6.45 6.10
N LEU A 86 6.84 -5.41 5.87
CA LEU A 86 7.30 -4.11 5.39
C LEU A 86 7.83 -3.17 6.50
N CYS A 87 7.83 -3.60 7.75
CA CYS A 87 8.26 -2.78 8.88
C CYS A 87 7.50 -1.47 9.01
N VAL A 88 6.17 -1.52 8.82
CA VAL A 88 5.30 -0.36 9.04
C VAL A 88 5.27 -0.01 10.52
N ASP A 89 5.41 1.27 10.87
CA ASP A 89 5.47 1.71 12.28
C ASP A 89 4.07 1.91 12.89
N VAL A 90 3.10 2.33 12.08
CA VAL A 90 1.70 2.54 12.50
C VAL A 90 0.79 1.71 11.61
N LEU A 91 0.07 0.78 12.21
CA LEU A 91 -0.87 -0.08 11.48
C LEU A 91 -2.09 0.76 11.06
N PRO A 92 -2.48 0.79 9.78
CA PRO A 92 -3.65 1.53 9.34
C PRO A 92 -4.94 1.00 9.95
N GLU A 93 -5.91 1.87 10.18
CA GLU A 93 -7.29 1.43 10.39
C GLU A 93 -7.85 0.87 9.08
N ILE A 94 -8.63 -0.20 9.20
CA ILE A 94 -9.13 -0.93 8.04
C ILE A 94 -10.64 -0.72 7.95
N PHE A 95 -11.09 -0.24 6.79
CA PHE A 95 -12.50 -0.12 6.45
C PHE A 95 -12.87 -1.13 5.37
N MET A 96 -13.93 -1.88 5.59
CA MET A 96 -14.59 -2.68 4.57
C MET A 96 -15.74 -1.88 3.99
N ILE A 97 -15.75 -1.66 2.68
CA ILE A 97 -16.82 -0.95 1.98
C ILE A 97 -17.46 -1.86 0.92
N GLU A 98 -18.71 -1.62 0.62
CA GLU A 98 -19.37 -2.36 -0.47
C GLU A 98 -18.86 -1.88 -1.84
N GLY A 99 -18.62 -2.82 -2.74
CA GLY A 99 -18.19 -2.55 -4.11
C GLY A 99 -18.08 -3.81 -4.93
N GLU A 100 -18.59 -3.76 -6.17
CA GLU A 100 -18.62 -4.92 -7.06
C GLU A 100 -17.23 -5.27 -7.64
N LEU A 101 -16.46 -4.27 -8.02
CA LEU A 101 -15.12 -4.47 -8.56
C LEU A 101 -14.08 -4.46 -7.45
N PRO A 102 -13.08 -5.35 -7.51
CA PRO A 102 -11.98 -5.35 -6.55
C PRO A 102 -11.27 -3.99 -6.52
N ASN A 103 -11.18 -3.42 -5.34
CA ASN A 103 -10.44 -2.19 -5.11
C ASN A 103 -9.96 -2.12 -3.66
N ALA A 104 -8.81 -1.48 -3.46
CA ALA A 104 -8.33 -1.03 -2.16
C ALA A 104 -7.62 0.31 -2.36
N PHE A 105 -7.59 1.14 -1.34
CA PHE A 105 -6.85 2.40 -1.36
C PHE A 105 -6.45 2.83 0.05
N THR A 106 -5.37 3.59 0.13
CA THR A 106 -4.86 4.19 1.35
C THR A 106 -5.07 5.69 1.36
N PHE A 107 -5.31 6.24 2.55
CA PHE A 107 -5.42 7.68 2.76
C PHE A 107 -5.04 8.04 4.21
N GLY A 108 -5.02 9.34 4.52
CA GLY A 108 -4.68 9.83 5.85
C GLY A 108 -3.26 10.37 5.93
N SER A 109 -2.65 10.24 7.10
CA SER A 109 -1.30 10.72 7.38
C SER A 109 -0.43 9.60 7.95
N ASP A 110 0.88 9.83 8.05
CA ASP A 110 1.82 8.87 8.64
C ASP A 110 1.49 8.52 10.11
N GLN A 111 0.80 9.41 10.81
CA GLN A 111 0.36 9.20 12.20
C GLN A 111 -0.99 8.50 12.30
N HIS A 112 -1.85 8.67 11.30
CA HIS A 112 -3.20 8.13 11.21
C HIS A 112 -3.46 7.60 9.80
N PRO A 113 -2.84 6.47 9.43
CA PRO A 113 -3.09 5.83 8.14
C PRO A 113 -4.40 5.04 8.15
N PHE A 114 -5.08 5.03 7.01
CA PHE A 114 -6.30 4.26 6.77
C PHE A 114 -6.16 3.45 5.50
N VAL A 115 -6.74 2.26 5.50
CA VAL A 115 -6.87 1.39 4.32
C VAL A 115 -8.34 1.06 4.14
N ALA A 116 -8.90 1.37 3.00
CA ALA A 116 -10.24 0.94 2.62
C ALA A 116 -10.13 -0.23 1.62
N VAL A 117 -10.86 -1.30 1.87
CA VAL A 117 -10.92 -2.50 1.01
C VAL A 117 -12.38 -2.75 0.67
N ASN A 118 -12.70 -2.92 -0.60
CA ASN A 118 -14.08 -3.23 -0.95
C ASN A 118 -14.38 -4.73 -0.95
N SER A 119 -15.67 -5.08 -0.82
CA SER A 119 -16.14 -6.46 -0.77
C SER A 119 -15.80 -7.25 -2.04
N GLY A 120 -15.69 -6.58 -3.19
CA GLY A 120 -15.24 -7.17 -4.45
C GLY A 120 -13.80 -7.70 -4.39
N ALA A 121 -12.90 -7.05 -3.64
CA ALA A 121 -11.54 -7.54 -3.46
C ALA A 121 -11.52 -8.91 -2.75
N LEU A 122 -12.33 -9.07 -1.71
CA LEU A 122 -12.44 -10.34 -1.00
C LEU A 122 -13.14 -11.43 -1.82
N LYS A 123 -14.07 -11.03 -2.70
CA LYS A 123 -14.84 -11.96 -3.53
C LYS A 123 -14.05 -12.49 -4.72
N TYR A 124 -13.23 -11.66 -5.36
CA TYR A 124 -12.65 -11.98 -6.68
C TYR A 124 -11.14 -12.18 -6.67
N LEU A 125 -10.43 -11.76 -5.59
CA LEU A 125 -8.99 -11.96 -5.49
C LEU A 125 -8.67 -13.24 -4.72
N PRO A 126 -7.91 -14.17 -5.31
CA PRO A 126 -7.30 -15.27 -4.56
C PRO A 126 -6.44 -14.73 -3.40
N PRO A 127 -6.20 -15.52 -2.34
CA PRO A 127 -5.45 -15.07 -1.15
C PRO A 127 -4.09 -14.45 -1.46
N GLY A 128 -3.35 -14.98 -2.45
CA GLY A 128 -2.05 -14.42 -2.87
C GLY A 128 -2.20 -13.01 -3.48
N GLU A 129 -3.17 -12.81 -4.35
CA GLU A 129 -3.43 -11.52 -4.97
C GLU A 129 -3.99 -10.50 -3.96
N LEU A 130 -4.88 -10.92 -3.08
CA LEU A 130 -5.35 -10.06 -1.98
C LEU A 130 -4.16 -9.63 -1.09
N THR A 131 -3.24 -10.56 -0.79
CA THR A 131 -2.00 -10.23 -0.08
C THR A 131 -1.17 -9.21 -0.86
N ALA A 132 -1.04 -9.38 -2.19
CA ALA A 132 -0.30 -8.45 -3.04
C ALA A 132 -0.90 -7.04 -3.03
N VAL A 133 -2.23 -6.93 -3.15
CA VAL A 133 -2.94 -5.65 -3.08
C VAL A 133 -2.74 -4.98 -1.72
N LEU A 134 -2.93 -5.70 -0.62
CA LEU A 134 -2.76 -5.14 0.72
C LEU A 134 -1.31 -4.74 1.00
N ALA A 135 -0.34 -5.51 0.51
CA ALA A 135 1.07 -5.18 0.62
C ALA A 135 1.44 -3.96 -0.24
N HIS A 136 0.81 -3.78 -1.40
CA HIS A 136 0.92 -2.58 -2.23
C HIS A 136 0.43 -1.34 -1.47
N GLU A 137 -0.77 -1.39 -0.90
CA GLU A 137 -1.32 -0.31 -0.09
C GLU A 137 -0.43 0.03 1.12
N LEU A 138 0.09 -1.00 1.79
CA LEU A 138 1.04 -0.81 2.88
C LEU A 138 2.41 -0.29 2.41
N GLY A 139 2.77 -0.53 1.16
CA GLY A 139 3.91 0.11 0.50
C GLY A 139 3.75 1.63 0.46
N HIS A 140 2.57 2.13 0.10
CA HIS A 140 2.25 3.56 0.16
C HIS A 140 2.29 4.10 1.60
N VAL A 141 1.73 3.38 2.57
CA VAL A 141 1.82 3.76 4.00
C VAL A 141 3.27 3.85 4.45
N LYS A 142 4.08 2.83 4.16
CA LYS A 142 5.51 2.77 4.54
C LYS A 142 6.33 3.89 3.92
N SER A 143 6.00 4.29 2.69
CA SER A 143 6.71 5.31 1.92
C SER A 143 6.23 6.74 2.19
N GLY A 144 5.18 6.91 3.01
CA GLY A 144 4.62 8.24 3.31
C GLY A 144 3.93 8.89 2.11
N HIS A 145 3.42 8.09 1.17
CA HIS A 145 2.81 8.58 -0.07
C HIS A 145 1.41 9.16 0.11
N MET A 146 0.70 8.78 1.17
CA MET A 146 -0.75 9.01 1.35
C MET A 146 -1.17 10.47 1.17
N LEU A 147 -0.48 11.38 1.84
CA LEU A 147 -0.79 12.80 1.78
C LEU A 147 -0.63 13.36 0.36
N TYR A 148 0.45 12.98 -0.30
CA TYR A 148 0.81 13.44 -1.64
C TYR A 148 -0.08 12.83 -2.72
N HIS A 149 -0.47 11.56 -2.55
CA HIS A 149 -1.48 10.91 -3.38
C HIS A 149 -2.81 11.65 -3.30
N THR A 150 -3.27 12.01 -2.10
CA THR A 150 -4.48 12.81 -1.93
C THR A 150 -4.41 14.14 -2.70
N VAL A 151 -3.25 14.82 -2.65
CA VAL A 151 -3.05 16.07 -3.41
C VAL A 151 -3.05 15.80 -4.92
N ALA A 152 -2.36 14.76 -5.39
CA ALA A 152 -2.29 14.39 -6.80
C ALA A 152 -3.68 14.03 -7.38
N GLU A 153 -4.48 13.26 -6.63
CA GLU A 153 -5.86 12.89 -6.98
C GLU A 153 -6.78 14.10 -7.10
N ILE A 154 -6.69 15.03 -6.13
CA ILE A 154 -7.46 16.30 -6.20
C ILE A 154 -7.07 17.09 -7.45
N LEU A 155 -5.78 17.23 -7.72
CA LEU A 155 -5.28 17.96 -8.88
C LEU A 155 -5.57 17.24 -10.20
N GLY A 156 -5.63 15.92 -10.19
CA GLY A 156 -6.00 15.08 -11.34
C GLY A 156 -7.49 15.14 -11.69
N GLY A 157 -8.33 15.65 -10.79
CA GLY A 157 -9.79 15.70 -10.96
C GLY A 157 -10.49 14.38 -10.61
N GLY A 158 -9.78 13.44 -9.97
CA GLY A 158 -10.30 12.10 -9.60
C GLY A 158 -11.31 12.11 -8.47
N ILE A 159 -11.21 13.06 -7.55
CA ILE A 159 -12.17 13.24 -6.46
C ILE A 159 -13.01 14.46 -6.82
N GLY A 160 -14.14 14.35 -7.46
CA GLY A 160 -15.19 15.33 -7.83
C GLY A 160 -15.16 16.77 -7.30
N PHE A 161 -14.00 17.26 -6.91
CA PHE A 161 -13.74 18.62 -6.43
C PHE A 161 -13.15 19.46 -7.55
N SER A 162 -13.81 20.54 -7.90
CA SER A 162 -13.17 21.53 -8.75
C SER A 162 -11.97 22.14 -8.01
N ALA A 163 -10.80 22.12 -8.63
CA ALA A 163 -9.57 22.74 -8.11
C ALA A 163 -9.81 24.22 -7.69
N SER A 164 -10.79 24.88 -8.26
CA SER A 164 -11.26 26.22 -7.92
C SER A 164 -11.81 26.35 -6.50
N PHE A 165 -12.49 25.32 -5.98
CA PHE A 165 -13.09 25.33 -4.64
C PHE A 165 -12.04 25.31 -3.52
N LEU A 166 -10.86 24.79 -3.80
CA LEU A 166 -9.75 24.68 -2.86
C LEU A 166 -8.72 25.81 -2.99
N GLY A 167 -9.00 26.85 -3.76
CA GLY A 167 -8.03 27.92 -4.02
C GLY A 167 -6.82 27.49 -4.86
N LEU A 168 -6.88 26.33 -5.52
CA LEU A 168 -5.81 25.70 -6.29
C LEU A 168 -5.64 26.26 -7.71
N GLY A 169 -6.41 27.27 -8.09
CA GLY A 169 -6.20 27.98 -9.36
C GLY A 169 -4.79 28.58 -9.54
N ILE A 170 -4.01 28.58 -8.46
CA ILE A 170 -2.64 29.11 -8.40
C ILE A 170 -1.57 28.04 -8.61
N VAL A 171 -1.93 26.73 -8.56
CA VAL A 171 -0.93 25.67 -8.81
C VAL A 171 -0.57 25.67 -10.28
N SER A 172 0.65 26.06 -10.59
CA SER A 172 1.13 26.12 -11.97
C SER A 172 1.04 24.75 -12.65
N VAL A 173 0.71 24.73 -13.92
CA VAL A 173 0.64 23.49 -14.73
C VAL A 173 1.88 22.61 -14.55
N PRO A 174 3.12 23.15 -14.52
CA PRO A 174 4.31 22.33 -14.26
C PRO A 174 4.29 21.56 -12.93
N VAL A 175 3.83 22.17 -11.84
CA VAL A 175 3.76 21.49 -10.53
C VAL A 175 2.71 20.37 -10.55
N ARG A 176 1.58 20.61 -11.18
CA ARG A 176 0.56 19.59 -11.38
C ARG A 176 1.10 18.40 -12.17
N LEU A 177 1.79 18.65 -13.27
CA LEU A 177 2.40 17.60 -14.10
C LEU A 177 3.49 16.85 -13.33
N ALA A 178 4.31 17.54 -12.53
CA ALA A 178 5.33 16.92 -11.69
C ALA A 178 4.72 15.99 -10.64
N LEU A 179 3.63 16.41 -9.98
CA LEU A 179 2.90 15.58 -9.00
C LEU A 179 2.28 14.35 -9.65
N LEU A 180 1.66 14.49 -10.81
CA LEU A 180 1.08 13.35 -11.54
C LEU A 180 2.18 12.42 -12.07
N SER A 181 3.35 12.95 -12.46
CA SER A 181 4.50 12.13 -12.82
C SER A 181 5.03 11.36 -11.63
N TRP A 182 5.24 12.05 -10.50
CA TRP A 182 5.66 11.39 -9.25
C TRP A 182 4.68 10.31 -8.81
N HIS A 183 3.37 10.56 -8.86
CA HIS A 183 2.34 9.58 -8.50
C HIS A 183 2.52 8.26 -9.27
N ARG A 184 2.88 8.33 -10.55
CA ARG A 184 3.15 7.12 -11.34
C ARG A 184 4.42 6.37 -10.89
N GLU A 185 5.45 7.09 -10.49
CA GLU A 185 6.70 6.47 -10.03
C GLU A 185 6.52 5.88 -8.61
N SER A 186 5.67 6.46 -7.77
CA SER A 186 5.34 5.94 -6.44
C SER A 186 4.59 4.60 -6.48
N GLU A 187 3.80 4.35 -7.55
CA GLU A 187 3.17 3.05 -7.79
C GLU A 187 4.21 1.93 -7.97
N VAL A 188 5.36 2.24 -8.59
CA VAL A 188 6.46 1.27 -8.75
C VAL A 188 7.08 0.91 -7.39
N THR A 189 7.25 1.89 -6.50
CA THR A 189 7.71 1.62 -5.12
C THR A 189 6.73 0.71 -4.37
N ALA A 190 5.43 0.96 -4.50
CA ALA A 190 4.40 0.14 -3.87
C ALA A 190 4.37 -1.29 -4.45
N ASP A 191 4.54 -1.46 -5.77
CA ASP A 191 4.65 -2.77 -6.43
C ASP A 191 5.88 -3.54 -5.94
N ARG A 192 7.03 -2.88 -5.74
CA ARG A 192 8.21 -3.48 -5.14
C ARG A 192 7.97 -3.95 -3.70
N GLY A 193 7.27 -3.14 -2.90
CA GLY A 193 6.82 -3.52 -1.57
C GLY A 193 5.91 -4.75 -1.60
N SER A 194 4.95 -4.78 -2.53
CA SER A 194 4.09 -5.94 -2.76
C SER A 194 4.89 -7.20 -3.11
N LEU A 195 5.82 -7.10 -4.08
CA LEU A 195 6.68 -8.20 -4.51
C LEU A 195 7.56 -8.73 -3.38
N LEU A 196 8.09 -7.86 -2.52
CA LEU A 196 8.84 -8.27 -1.33
C LEU A 196 8.01 -9.12 -0.37
N VAL A 197 6.72 -8.86 -0.24
CA VAL A 197 5.83 -9.60 0.66
C VAL A 197 5.42 -10.94 0.05
N VAL A 198 4.95 -10.94 -1.21
CA VAL A 198 4.43 -12.17 -1.84
C VAL A 198 5.52 -13.05 -2.43
N SER A 199 6.67 -12.49 -2.82
CA SER A 199 7.84 -13.18 -3.41
C SER A 199 7.53 -14.04 -4.66
N ASP A 200 6.42 -13.73 -5.33
CA ASP A 200 5.99 -14.43 -6.54
C ASP A 200 5.56 -13.42 -7.60
N ILE A 201 6.36 -13.33 -8.68
CA ILE A 201 6.11 -12.40 -9.78
C ILE A 201 4.83 -12.74 -10.56
N ASN A 202 4.39 -14.01 -10.56
CA ASN A 202 3.15 -14.40 -11.23
C ASN A 202 1.93 -13.88 -10.48
N VAL A 203 1.98 -13.81 -9.15
CA VAL A 203 0.94 -13.18 -8.34
C VAL A 203 0.86 -11.69 -8.66
N VAL A 204 2.00 -10.99 -8.75
CA VAL A 204 2.05 -9.58 -9.14
C VAL A 204 1.56 -9.38 -10.56
N LYS A 205 1.97 -10.23 -11.50
CA LYS A 205 1.47 -10.23 -12.90
C LYS A 205 -0.05 -10.35 -12.96
N SER A 206 -0.61 -11.36 -12.27
CA SER A 206 -2.05 -11.64 -12.25
C SER A 206 -2.83 -10.46 -11.67
N PHE A 207 -2.39 -9.92 -10.55
CA PHE A 207 -2.97 -8.75 -9.90
C PHE A 207 -2.97 -7.54 -10.85
N LEU A 208 -1.81 -7.17 -11.42
CA LEU A 208 -1.70 -6.03 -12.35
C LEU A 208 -2.54 -6.24 -13.62
N THR A 209 -2.60 -7.47 -14.14
CA THR A 209 -3.45 -7.81 -15.30
C THR A 209 -4.92 -7.58 -14.97
N LYS A 210 -5.38 -8.02 -13.80
CA LYS A 210 -6.77 -7.81 -13.36
C LYS A 210 -7.08 -6.32 -13.20
N LEU A 211 -6.17 -5.54 -12.59
CA LEU A 211 -6.33 -4.10 -12.48
C LEU A 211 -6.43 -3.43 -13.86
N ALA A 212 -5.60 -3.82 -14.82
CA ALA A 212 -5.64 -3.30 -16.18
C ALA A 212 -7.01 -3.57 -16.84
N VAL A 213 -7.50 -4.82 -16.74
CA VAL A 213 -8.81 -5.22 -17.29
C VAL A 213 -9.95 -4.46 -16.63
N TRP A 214 -9.94 -4.32 -15.31
CA TRP A 214 -11.01 -3.60 -14.61
C TRP A 214 -10.97 -2.09 -14.87
N SER A 215 -9.77 -1.51 -14.99
CA SER A 215 -9.60 -0.08 -15.35
C SER A 215 -10.12 0.23 -16.76
N SER A 216 -10.05 -0.75 -17.68
CA SER A 216 -10.61 -0.63 -19.02
C SER A 216 -12.16 -0.77 -19.05
N ARG A 217 -12.82 -0.84 -17.90
CA ARG A 217 -14.28 -1.01 -17.75
C ARG A 217 -14.85 -2.24 -18.48
N GLY A 218 -14.09 -3.34 -18.50
CA GLY A 218 -14.49 -4.58 -19.13
C GLY A 218 -14.42 -4.59 -20.65
N MET A 219 -13.78 -3.61 -21.29
CA MET A 219 -13.58 -3.58 -22.73
C MET A 219 -12.72 -4.74 -23.24
N VAL A 220 -11.90 -5.32 -22.35
CA VAL A 220 -10.97 -6.43 -22.67
C VAL A 220 -11.21 -7.57 -21.69
N SER A 221 -11.26 -8.80 -22.21
CA SER A 221 -11.33 -10.01 -21.37
C SER A 221 -9.99 -10.25 -20.69
N HIS A 222 -10.02 -10.63 -19.40
CA HIS A 222 -8.81 -10.97 -18.63
C HIS A 222 -7.91 -11.99 -19.36
N ASN A 223 -8.49 -12.98 -20.04
CA ASN A 223 -7.75 -14.02 -20.74
C ASN A 223 -7.12 -13.55 -22.08
N GLN A 224 -7.53 -12.38 -22.58
CA GLN A 224 -7.05 -11.82 -23.85
C GLN A 224 -6.01 -10.71 -23.67
N TYR A 225 -5.85 -10.20 -22.45
CA TYR A 225 -4.89 -9.13 -22.16
C TYR A 225 -3.54 -9.72 -21.77
N ASP A 226 -2.52 -9.44 -22.58
CA ASP A 226 -1.13 -9.81 -22.29
C ASP A 226 -0.31 -8.57 -21.87
N ILE A 227 -0.10 -8.44 -20.58
CA ILE A 227 0.62 -7.32 -20.00
C ILE A 227 2.10 -7.26 -20.39
N GLU A 228 2.69 -8.40 -20.81
CA GLU A 228 4.09 -8.46 -21.22
C GLU A 228 4.30 -7.93 -22.64
N ASN A 229 3.30 -8.08 -23.51
CA ASN A 229 3.37 -7.74 -24.93
C ASN A 229 2.60 -6.47 -25.31
N ASP A 230 2.10 -5.72 -24.33
CA ASP A 230 1.40 -4.47 -24.58
C ASP A 230 2.32 -3.43 -25.21
N LYS A 231 2.19 -3.22 -26.53
CA LYS A 231 3.00 -2.33 -27.36
C LYS A 231 2.31 -0.98 -27.66
N THR A 232 1.15 -0.72 -27.11
CA THR A 232 0.32 0.45 -27.45
C THR A 232 0.84 1.79 -26.93
N GLY A 233 2.07 1.82 -26.43
CA GLY A 233 2.69 2.89 -25.65
C GLY A 233 2.86 4.27 -26.29
N MET A 234 2.60 4.51 -27.58
CA MET A 234 2.96 5.79 -28.20
C MET A 234 1.79 6.78 -28.31
N LEU A 235 0.58 6.33 -28.59
CA LEU A 235 -0.64 7.16 -28.60
C LEU A 235 -1.26 7.29 -27.20
N GLU A 236 -1.01 6.34 -26.32
CA GLU A 236 -1.46 6.36 -24.93
C GLU A 236 -0.64 7.31 -24.05
N SER A 237 0.61 7.62 -24.41
CA SER A 237 1.50 8.49 -23.61
C SER A 237 0.88 9.87 -23.32
N VAL A 238 0.11 10.45 -24.24
CA VAL A 238 -0.54 11.76 -24.03
C VAL A 238 -1.81 11.60 -23.20
N SER A 239 -2.58 10.54 -23.43
CA SER A 239 -3.76 10.24 -22.61
C SER A 239 -3.38 9.78 -21.20
N GLU A 240 -2.21 9.17 -21.04
CA GLU A 240 -1.65 8.73 -19.77
C GLU A 240 -1.17 9.87 -18.86
N LEU A 241 -0.75 11.01 -19.43
CA LEU A 241 -0.46 12.21 -18.64
C LEU A 241 -1.66 12.64 -17.77
N PHE A 242 -2.86 12.22 -18.15
CA PHE A 242 -4.12 12.53 -17.47
C PHE A 242 -4.73 11.33 -16.73
N ARG A 243 -4.11 10.15 -16.79
CA ARG A 243 -4.53 8.97 -16.02
C ARG A 243 -3.80 8.93 -14.68
N THR A 244 -4.51 8.52 -13.64
CA THR A 244 -3.97 8.40 -12.28
C THR A 244 -3.05 7.19 -12.12
N HIS A 245 -3.11 6.21 -13.02
CA HIS A 245 -2.28 5.00 -12.95
C HIS A 245 -1.36 4.87 -14.17
N PRO A 246 -0.07 4.48 -13.98
CA PRO A 246 0.86 4.21 -15.08
C PRO A 246 0.47 2.96 -15.84
N LEU A 247 1.03 2.80 -17.05
CA LEU A 247 0.89 1.57 -17.84
C LEU A 247 1.25 0.35 -17.00
N TYR A 248 0.32 -0.57 -16.84
CA TYR A 248 0.51 -1.79 -16.05
C TYR A 248 1.64 -2.66 -16.62
N SER A 249 1.85 -2.65 -17.93
CA SER A 249 2.98 -3.31 -18.60
C SER A 249 4.33 -2.76 -18.15
N LYS A 250 4.46 -1.41 -18.04
CA LYS A 250 5.67 -0.77 -17.51
C LYS A 250 5.88 -1.15 -16.04
N ARG A 251 4.84 -1.12 -15.21
CA ARG A 251 4.89 -1.52 -13.79
C ARG A 251 5.36 -2.96 -13.65
N PHE A 252 4.77 -3.89 -14.43
CA PHE A 252 5.17 -5.30 -14.41
C PHE A 252 6.63 -5.49 -14.81
N LYS A 253 7.09 -4.82 -15.88
CA LYS A 253 8.50 -4.87 -16.30
C LYS A 253 9.42 -4.42 -15.18
N LEU A 254 9.14 -3.27 -14.55
CA LEU A 254 9.96 -2.74 -13.45
C LEU A 254 9.92 -3.62 -12.19
N ALA A 255 8.81 -4.30 -11.91
CA ALA A 255 8.73 -5.30 -10.85
C ALA A 255 9.60 -6.52 -11.15
N ARG A 256 9.61 -7.00 -12.40
CA ARG A 256 10.47 -8.11 -12.84
C ARG A 256 11.94 -7.73 -12.77
N ASP A 257 12.32 -6.55 -13.28
CA ASP A 257 13.70 -6.06 -13.23
C ASP A 257 14.19 -5.94 -11.76
N PHE A 258 13.29 -5.53 -10.85
CA PHE A 258 13.58 -5.49 -9.41
C PHE A 258 13.76 -6.90 -8.83
N LEU A 259 12.93 -7.88 -9.18
CA LEU A 259 13.06 -9.27 -8.71
C LEU A 259 14.45 -9.85 -9.01
N GLU A 260 15.01 -9.51 -10.19
CA GLU A 260 16.32 -9.98 -10.65
C GLU A 260 17.50 -9.22 -10.02
N SER A 261 17.24 -8.10 -9.32
CA SER A 261 18.26 -7.22 -8.77
C SER A 261 18.88 -7.72 -7.46
N GLU A 262 20.09 -7.23 -7.16
CA GLU A 262 20.74 -7.42 -5.86
C GLU A 262 19.92 -6.77 -4.74
N GLN A 263 19.36 -5.59 -5.00
CA GLN A 263 18.52 -4.86 -4.06
C GLN A 263 17.34 -5.72 -3.55
N PHE A 264 16.70 -6.49 -4.43
CA PHE A 264 15.63 -7.42 -4.03
C PHE A 264 16.16 -8.53 -3.11
N ARG A 265 17.30 -9.14 -3.47
CA ARG A 265 17.91 -10.23 -2.69
C ARG A 265 18.28 -9.77 -1.28
N GLU A 266 18.91 -8.61 -1.16
CA GLU A 266 19.28 -8.02 0.13
C GLU A 266 18.06 -7.67 0.97
N ALA A 267 17.03 -7.03 0.38
CA ALA A 267 15.79 -6.71 1.06
C ALA A 267 15.06 -7.97 1.55
N ARG A 268 15.01 -9.01 0.73
CA ARG A 268 14.43 -10.31 1.11
C ARG A 268 15.18 -10.97 2.25
N LEU A 269 16.51 -10.98 2.21
CA LEU A 269 17.34 -11.51 3.29
C LEU A 269 17.07 -10.78 4.63
N LYS A 270 16.91 -9.46 4.60
CA LYS A 270 16.51 -8.69 5.78
C LYS A 270 15.15 -9.14 6.33
N ILE A 271 14.14 -9.30 5.48
CA ILE A 271 12.79 -9.74 5.87
C ILE A 271 12.85 -11.14 6.51
N GLU A 272 13.60 -12.07 5.91
CA GLU A 272 13.72 -13.44 6.38
C GLU A 272 14.45 -13.50 7.71
N THR A 273 15.64 -12.88 7.81
CA THR A 273 16.41 -12.81 9.05
C THR A 273 15.59 -12.20 10.19
N ARG A 274 14.89 -11.09 9.90
CA ARG A 274 14.02 -10.43 10.88
C ARG A 274 12.84 -11.31 11.28
N SER A 275 12.24 -12.04 10.35
CA SER A 275 11.14 -12.97 10.65
C SER A 275 11.59 -14.07 11.61
N ASP A 276 12.79 -14.58 11.43
CA ASP A 276 13.37 -15.58 12.34
C ASP A 276 13.67 -15.00 13.73
N LEU A 277 14.20 -13.79 13.80
CA LEU A 277 14.38 -13.07 15.07
C LEU A 277 13.04 -12.85 15.78
N LEU A 278 12.00 -12.45 15.08
CA LEU A 278 10.68 -12.24 15.66
C LEU A 278 10.04 -13.56 16.12
N ARG A 279 10.24 -14.65 15.39
CA ARG A 279 9.82 -16.00 15.83
C ARG A 279 10.55 -16.43 17.11
N ALA A 280 11.84 -16.14 17.21
CA ALA A 280 12.62 -16.43 18.42
C ALA A 280 12.13 -15.63 19.65
N LEU A 281 11.48 -14.47 19.42
CA LEU A 281 10.87 -13.67 20.51
C LEU A 281 9.46 -14.16 20.89
N ILE A 282 8.86 -15.09 20.13
CA ILE A 282 7.58 -15.68 20.49
C ILE A 282 7.83 -16.74 21.56
N PRO A 283 7.32 -16.56 22.78
CA PRO A 283 7.47 -17.57 23.80
C PRO A 283 6.82 -18.89 23.36
N VAL A 284 7.51 -19.98 23.59
CA VAL A 284 6.97 -21.32 23.36
C VAL A 284 6.39 -21.89 24.64
N CYS A 285 5.37 -22.70 24.50
CA CYS A 285 4.81 -23.44 25.65
C CYS A 285 5.84 -24.44 26.20
N ARG A 286 6.16 -24.32 27.48
CA ARG A 286 7.09 -25.24 28.15
C ARG A 286 6.61 -26.71 28.23
N PHE A 287 5.31 -26.96 27.94
CA PHE A 287 4.73 -28.31 28.00
C PHE A 287 4.60 -28.97 26.63
N CYS A 288 4.24 -28.23 25.58
CA CYS A 288 4.01 -28.84 24.26
C CYS A 288 4.85 -28.24 23.13
N GLY A 289 5.68 -27.22 23.41
CA GLY A 289 6.52 -26.56 22.42
C GLY A 289 5.78 -25.68 21.42
N ALA A 290 4.45 -25.61 21.47
CA ALA A 290 3.68 -24.78 20.55
C ALA A 290 3.94 -23.29 20.79
N SER A 291 3.94 -22.49 19.71
CA SER A 291 4.04 -21.03 19.80
C SER A 291 2.90 -20.48 20.66
N LYS A 292 3.22 -19.55 21.53
CA LYS A 292 2.29 -18.92 22.46
C LYS A 292 2.30 -17.41 22.27
N PRO A 293 1.12 -16.75 22.21
CA PRO A 293 1.07 -15.29 22.24
C PRO A 293 1.66 -14.72 23.54
N VAL A 294 2.37 -13.61 23.43
CA VAL A 294 2.93 -12.90 24.59
C VAL A 294 1.78 -12.42 25.48
N GLY A 295 1.88 -12.71 26.78
CA GLY A 295 0.88 -12.28 27.77
C GLY A 295 -0.26 -13.26 28.03
N GLU A 296 -0.40 -14.34 27.27
CA GLU A 296 -1.37 -15.38 27.60
C GLU A 296 -0.87 -16.30 28.72
N MET A 297 -1.70 -16.49 29.74
CA MET A 297 -1.39 -17.38 30.86
C MET A 297 -1.54 -18.85 30.49
N PHE A 298 -2.40 -19.17 29.52
CA PHE A 298 -2.68 -20.53 29.08
C PHE A 298 -2.22 -20.77 27.66
N CYS A 299 -1.70 -21.95 27.39
CA CYS A 299 -1.34 -22.32 26.02
C CYS A 299 -2.59 -22.66 25.19
N PRO A 300 -2.81 -21.99 24.03
CA PRO A 300 -3.99 -22.27 23.22
C PRO A 300 -3.99 -23.68 22.61
N SER A 301 -2.82 -24.33 22.51
CA SER A 301 -2.70 -25.68 21.92
C SER A 301 -2.92 -26.80 22.92
N CYS A 302 -2.46 -26.67 24.19
CA CYS A 302 -2.58 -27.72 25.17
C CYS A 302 -3.33 -27.32 26.44
N GLY A 303 -3.81 -26.09 26.54
CA GLY A 303 -4.59 -25.58 27.69
C GLY A 303 -3.80 -25.41 29.02
N LYS A 304 -2.53 -25.79 29.09
CA LYS A 304 -1.76 -25.72 30.34
C LYS A 304 -1.34 -24.31 30.70
N CYS A 305 -1.43 -23.97 31.97
CA CYS A 305 -0.96 -22.73 32.55
C CYS A 305 0.57 -22.60 32.41
N GLN A 306 1.06 -21.41 32.10
CA GLN A 306 2.45 -21.10 31.81
C GLN A 306 3.14 -20.28 32.93
N ILE A 307 2.45 -20.06 34.03
CA ILE A 307 3.00 -19.38 35.20
C ILE A 307 4.02 -20.29 35.91
#